data_f313edab7fb10b3312267f7651fab9e3
#
_entry.id   f313edab7fb10b3312267f7651fab9e3
#
_cell.length_a   1.000
_cell.length_b   1.000
_cell.length_c   1.000
_cell.angle_alpha   90.00
_cell.angle_beta   90.00
_cell.angle_gamma   90.00
#
_symmetry.space_group_name_H-M   'P 1'
#
loop_
_entity.id
_entity.type
_entity.pdbx_description
1 polymer ?
#
loop_
_entity_poly.entity_id
_entity_poly.type
_entity_poly.pdbx_seq_one_letter_code
_entity_poly.pdbx_strand_id
1 'polypeptide(L)'
;MNLQVHDPQTRQTIVRLLSSMAGAKEISQYLKRFSQLDAARFAVVKVGGAVLRDDLDALTSSLAFLQDVGLTPIVLHGAGPQLDAELAAAGIEKQTVNGLRITSPEALAIVRRVFHAQNLKLVEALQ
;
A
#
# COMPACT_ATOMS: atom_id res chain seq x y z
N MET A 1 -16.15 8.55 -17.92
CA MET A 1 -17.15 9.03 -16.96
C MET A 1 -16.39 9.71 -15.82
N ASN A 2 -16.33 11.06 -15.84
CA ASN A 2 -15.65 11.81 -14.79
C ASN A 2 -16.53 11.78 -13.53
N LEU A 3 -16.24 10.88 -12.62
CA LEU A 3 -16.77 10.91 -11.26
C LEU A 3 -16.09 12.06 -10.52
N GLN A 4 -16.72 13.23 -10.52
CA GLN A 4 -16.29 14.32 -9.66
C GLN A 4 -16.63 13.95 -8.21
N VAL A 5 -15.64 13.49 -7.46
CA VAL A 5 -15.76 13.00 -6.07
C VAL A 5 -16.13 14.11 -5.07
N HIS A 6 -16.27 15.34 -5.50
CA HIS A 6 -16.82 16.44 -4.70
C HIS A 6 -18.35 16.42 -4.61
N ASP A 7 -19.03 15.50 -5.31
CA ASP A 7 -20.48 15.35 -5.21
C ASP A 7 -20.86 14.67 -3.88
N PRO A 8 -21.69 15.34 -3.04
CA PRO A 8 -22.19 14.77 -1.79
C PRO A 8 -22.90 13.42 -1.94
N GLN A 9 -23.52 13.16 -3.08
CA GLN A 9 -24.21 11.91 -3.38
C GLN A 9 -23.24 10.74 -3.60
N THR A 10 -22.16 10.96 -4.33
CA THR A 10 -21.10 9.97 -4.54
C THR A 10 -20.46 9.59 -3.20
N ARG A 11 -20.19 10.58 -2.34
CA ARG A 11 -19.67 10.34 -0.99
C ARG A 11 -20.64 9.51 -0.14
N GLN A 12 -21.92 9.79 -0.17
CA GLN A 12 -22.94 9.04 0.58
C GLN A 12 -23.05 7.59 0.08
N THR A 13 -22.96 7.38 -1.22
CA THR A 13 -22.97 6.04 -1.82
C THR A 13 -21.77 5.21 -1.38
N ILE A 14 -20.58 5.79 -1.39
CA ILE A 14 -19.35 5.15 -0.90
C ILE A 14 -19.46 4.82 0.59
N VAL A 15 -19.96 5.74 1.41
CA VAL A 15 -20.19 5.52 2.85
C VAL A 15 -21.16 4.36 3.07
N ARG A 16 -22.25 4.28 2.30
CA ARG A 16 -23.21 3.17 2.39
C ARG A 16 -22.59 1.83 1.98
N LEU A 17 -21.82 1.79 0.90
CA LEU A 17 -21.14 0.58 0.45
C LEU A 17 -20.12 0.10 1.49
N LEU A 18 -19.28 0.97 2.01
CA LEU A 18 -18.32 0.63 3.06
C LEU A 18 -19.02 0.18 4.34
N SER A 19 -20.13 0.82 4.71
CA SER A 19 -20.92 0.44 5.90
C SER A 19 -21.63 -0.91 5.78
N SER A 20 -21.83 -1.40 4.56
CA SER A 20 -22.36 -2.76 4.34
C SER A 20 -21.30 -3.85 4.42
N MET A 21 -20.01 -3.50 4.30
CA MET A 21 -18.88 -4.44 4.24
C MET A 21 -18.13 -4.58 5.57
N ALA A 22 -18.20 -3.59 6.44
CA ALA A 22 -17.53 -3.60 7.74
C ALA A 22 -18.41 -2.93 8.80
N GLY A 23 -18.09 -3.16 10.09
CA GLY A 23 -18.89 -2.62 11.20
C GLY A 23 -19.13 -1.11 11.07
N ALA A 24 -20.37 -0.69 10.94
CA ALA A 24 -20.78 0.70 10.67
C ALA A 24 -20.17 1.72 11.64
N LYS A 25 -19.81 1.29 12.86
CA LYS A 25 -19.20 2.12 13.90
C LYS A 25 -17.74 2.49 13.60
N GLU A 26 -16.95 1.55 13.08
CA GLU A 26 -15.54 1.79 12.72
C GLU A 26 -15.43 2.71 11.51
N ILE A 27 -16.23 2.45 10.48
CA ILE A 27 -16.26 3.28 9.27
C ILE A 27 -16.71 4.70 9.59
N SER A 28 -17.75 4.87 10.42
CA SER A 28 -18.21 6.20 10.86
C SER A 28 -17.14 6.96 11.64
N GLN A 29 -16.34 6.29 12.45
CA GLN A 29 -15.22 6.93 13.17
C GLN A 29 -14.10 7.35 12.22
N TYR A 30 -13.72 6.51 11.24
CA TYR A 30 -12.74 6.85 10.22
C TYR A 30 -13.22 8.04 9.36
N LEU A 31 -14.44 7.99 8.87
CA LEU A 31 -15.02 9.06 8.05
C LEU A 31 -15.15 10.38 8.83
N LYS A 32 -15.49 10.34 10.11
CA LYS A 32 -15.56 11.52 10.96
C LYS A 32 -14.18 12.16 11.18
N ARG A 33 -13.15 11.36 11.36
CA ARG A 33 -11.76 11.85 11.46
C ARG A 33 -11.30 12.49 10.15
N PHE A 34 -11.60 11.87 9.01
CA PHE A 34 -11.22 12.40 7.69
C PHE A 34 -12.04 13.62 7.26
N SER A 35 -13.28 13.79 7.74
CA SER A 35 -14.10 14.96 7.40
C SER A 35 -13.73 16.24 8.16
N GLN A 36 -12.92 16.13 9.22
CA GLN A 36 -12.52 17.26 10.06
C GLN A 36 -11.17 17.88 9.66
N LEU A 37 -10.46 17.31 8.67
CA LEU A 37 -9.18 17.81 8.19
C LEU A 37 -9.38 18.65 6.93
N ASP A 38 -9.33 19.98 7.09
CA ASP A 38 -9.39 20.97 6.00
C ASP A 38 -8.11 21.03 5.13
N ALA A 39 -7.10 20.21 5.40
CA ALA A 39 -5.85 20.16 4.66
C ALA A 39 -5.61 18.76 4.08
N ALA A 40 -4.77 18.69 3.07
CA ALA A 40 -4.40 17.51 2.26
C ALA A 40 -4.72 16.15 2.92
N ARG A 41 -5.77 15.51 2.44
CA ARG A 41 -6.22 14.22 2.95
C ARG A 41 -5.29 13.13 2.43
N PHE A 42 -4.51 12.54 3.30
CA PHE A 42 -3.65 11.41 2.94
C PHE A 42 -3.88 10.22 3.88
N ALA A 43 -3.60 9.03 3.38
CA ALA A 43 -3.57 7.81 4.17
C ALA A 43 -2.24 7.09 3.97
N VAL A 44 -1.61 6.64 5.05
CA VAL A 44 -0.44 5.78 4.98
C VAL A 44 -0.91 4.33 4.86
N VAL A 45 -0.58 3.70 3.74
CA VAL A 45 -0.94 2.32 3.42
C VAL A 45 0.31 1.45 3.46
N LYS A 46 0.37 0.52 4.41
CA LYS A 46 1.47 -0.45 4.50
C LYS A 46 1.14 -1.68 3.65
N VAL A 47 2.02 -2.01 2.70
CA VAL A 47 1.86 -3.12 1.76
C VAL A 47 2.98 -4.14 1.93
N GLY A 48 2.64 -5.40 2.16
CA GLY A 48 3.61 -6.49 2.21
C GLY A 48 4.16 -6.84 0.82
N GLY A 49 5.40 -7.35 0.77
CA GLY A 49 6.01 -7.77 -0.50
C GLY A 49 5.26 -8.89 -1.23
N ALA A 50 4.50 -9.72 -0.50
CA ALA A 50 3.65 -10.74 -1.11
C ALA A 50 2.52 -10.12 -1.95
N VAL A 51 1.88 -9.05 -1.47
CA VAL A 51 0.84 -8.33 -2.22
C VAL A 51 1.40 -7.72 -3.50
N LEU A 52 2.61 -7.15 -3.46
CA LEU A 52 3.28 -6.63 -4.66
C LEU A 52 3.59 -7.72 -5.68
N ARG A 53 3.84 -8.96 -5.24
CA ARG A 53 4.13 -10.08 -6.10
C ARG A 53 2.86 -10.67 -6.73
N ASP A 54 1.83 -10.89 -5.91
CA ASP A 54 0.69 -11.76 -6.24
C ASP A 54 -0.58 -10.98 -6.60
N ASP A 55 -0.77 -9.75 -6.07
CA ASP A 55 -2.02 -9.00 -6.16
C ASP A 55 -1.81 -7.54 -6.60
N LEU A 56 -0.83 -7.29 -7.47
CA LEU A 56 -0.45 -5.93 -7.88
C LEU A 56 -1.62 -5.16 -8.52
N ASP A 57 -2.39 -5.80 -9.40
CA ASP A 57 -3.52 -5.17 -10.10
C ASP A 57 -4.65 -4.79 -9.13
N ALA A 58 -4.95 -5.65 -8.17
CA ALA A 58 -5.94 -5.36 -7.12
C ALA A 58 -5.47 -4.22 -6.21
N LEU A 59 -4.17 -4.19 -5.89
CA LEU A 59 -3.56 -3.10 -5.11
C LEU A 59 -3.66 -1.76 -5.85
N THR A 60 -3.23 -1.71 -7.12
CA THR A 60 -3.25 -0.46 -7.91
C THR A 60 -4.67 0.07 -8.10
N SER A 61 -5.62 -0.82 -8.38
CA SER A 61 -7.05 -0.46 -8.47
C SER A 61 -7.58 0.12 -7.15
N SER A 62 -7.17 -0.44 -6.02
CA SER A 62 -7.56 0.05 -4.69
C SER A 62 -6.94 1.41 -4.38
N LEU A 63 -5.67 1.63 -4.75
CA LEU A 63 -4.98 2.91 -4.57
C LEU A 63 -5.57 4.01 -5.46
N ALA A 64 -5.90 3.68 -6.72
CA ALA A 64 -6.60 4.59 -7.63
C ALA A 64 -7.97 4.99 -7.06
N PHE A 65 -8.74 4.02 -6.54
CA PHE A 65 -10.01 4.30 -5.88
C PHE A 65 -9.86 5.25 -4.69
N LEU A 66 -8.84 5.06 -3.84
CA LEU A 66 -8.57 5.99 -2.73
C LEU A 66 -8.29 7.41 -3.24
N GLN A 67 -7.51 7.54 -4.30
CA GLN A 67 -7.22 8.82 -4.95
C GLN A 67 -8.50 9.48 -5.50
N ASP A 68 -9.34 8.70 -6.16
CA ASP A 68 -10.61 9.17 -6.73
C ASP A 68 -11.59 9.68 -5.67
N VAL A 69 -11.60 9.08 -4.49
CA VAL A 69 -12.40 9.57 -3.36
C VAL A 69 -11.75 10.73 -2.57
N GLY A 70 -10.67 11.28 -3.09
CA GLY A 70 -9.98 12.46 -2.54
C GLY A 70 -9.05 12.14 -1.37
N LEU A 71 -8.62 10.89 -1.22
CA LEU A 71 -7.66 10.45 -0.23
C LEU A 71 -6.34 10.10 -0.92
N THR A 72 -5.30 10.90 -0.73
CA THR A 72 -3.99 10.63 -1.34
C THR A 72 -3.29 9.49 -0.60
N PRO A 73 -3.05 8.33 -1.23
CA PRO A 73 -2.34 7.24 -0.58
C PRO A 73 -0.84 7.48 -0.56
N ILE A 74 -0.23 7.33 0.62
CA ILE A 74 1.23 7.25 0.80
C ILE A 74 1.55 5.78 1.05
N VAL A 75 2.21 5.12 0.10
CA VAL A 75 2.47 3.68 0.19
C VAL A 75 3.83 3.41 0.82
N LEU A 76 3.82 2.62 1.89
CA LEU A 76 5.02 2.01 2.47
C LEU A 76 5.02 0.53 2.13
N HIS A 77 5.92 0.08 1.27
CA HIS A 77 5.94 -1.32 0.86
C HIS A 77 7.14 -2.09 1.40
N GLY A 78 6.94 -3.39 1.61
CA GLY A 78 7.99 -4.37 1.84
C GLY A 78 8.36 -5.13 0.55
N ALA A 79 9.42 -5.94 0.63
CA ALA A 79 9.86 -6.81 -0.45
C ALA A 79 10.41 -8.15 0.08
N GLY A 80 9.84 -8.66 1.17
CA GLY A 80 10.35 -9.84 1.88
C GLY A 80 10.54 -11.06 0.97
N PRO A 81 9.49 -11.57 0.31
CA PRO A 81 9.61 -12.75 -0.56
C PRO A 81 10.58 -12.55 -1.73
N GLN A 82 10.59 -11.38 -2.35
CA GLN A 82 11.48 -11.04 -3.45
C GLN A 82 12.93 -10.97 -2.98
N LEU A 83 13.15 -10.38 -1.80
CA LEU A 83 14.47 -10.29 -1.20
C LEU A 83 15.00 -11.67 -0.78
N ASP A 84 14.14 -12.54 -0.21
CA ASP A 84 14.53 -13.89 0.17
C ASP A 84 14.97 -14.71 -1.06
N ALA A 85 14.29 -14.57 -2.19
CA ALA A 85 14.65 -15.23 -3.44
C ALA A 85 15.99 -14.74 -3.99
N GLU A 86 16.24 -13.43 -4.01
CA GLU A 86 17.49 -12.85 -4.52
C GLU A 86 18.69 -13.16 -3.63
N LEU A 87 18.52 -13.15 -2.31
CA LEU A 87 19.57 -13.56 -1.38
C LEU A 87 19.93 -15.04 -1.53
N ALA A 88 18.92 -15.90 -1.66
CA ALA A 88 19.12 -17.33 -1.89
C ALA A 88 19.86 -17.58 -3.22
N ALA A 89 19.48 -16.87 -4.28
CA ALA A 89 20.17 -16.94 -5.58
C ALA A 89 21.64 -16.49 -5.51
N ALA A 90 21.97 -15.57 -4.60
CA ALA A 90 23.32 -15.10 -4.34
C ALA A 90 24.09 -15.99 -3.35
N GLY A 91 23.49 -17.07 -2.84
CA GLY A 91 24.10 -17.95 -1.83
C GLY A 91 24.23 -17.32 -0.45
N ILE A 92 23.49 -16.26 -0.17
CA ILE A 92 23.51 -15.57 1.13
C ILE A 92 22.38 -16.11 2.00
N GLU A 93 22.73 -16.73 3.11
CA GLU A 93 21.75 -17.26 4.05
C GLU A 93 21.02 -16.15 4.82
N LYS A 94 19.71 -16.35 4.99
CA LYS A 94 18.88 -15.47 5.80
C LYS A 94 19.21 -15.64 7.28
N GLN A 95 19.71 -14.60 7.91
CA GLN A 95 19.94 -14.56 9.36
C GLN A 95 18.92 -13.62 10.02
N THR A 96 18.36 -14.07 11.14
CA THR A 96 17.40 -13.29 11.94
C THR A 96 17.75 -13.36 13.41
N VAL A 97 17.59 -12.24 14.10
CA VAL A 97 17.68 -12.15 15.57
C VAL A 97 16.40 -11.48 16.07
N ASN A 98 15.70 -12.12 16.99
CA ASN A 98 14.43 -11.65 17.53
C ASN A 98 13.39 -11.28 16.44
N GLY A 99 13.34 -12.05 15.35
CA GLY A 99 12.45 -11.78 14.22
C GLY A 99 12.89 -10.66 13.27
N LEU A 100 13.99 -9.97 13.55
CA LEU A 100 14.57 -8.96 12.70
C LEU A 100 15.70 -9.56 11.84
N ARG A 101 15.71 -9.21 10.55
CA ARG A 101 16.76 -9.64 9.63
C ARG A 101 18.08 -8.94 9.93
N ILE A 102 19.16 -9.71 10.03
CA ILE A 102 20.52 -9.16 10.00
C ILE A 102 20.90 -8.95 8.53
N THR A 103 21.32 -7.73 8.20
CA THR A 103 21.73 -7.36 6.85
C THR A 103 23.24 -7.10 6.84
N SER A 104 24.01 -8.03 6.24
CA SER A 104 25.43 -7.84 6.03
C SER A 104 25.70 -6.77 4.95
N PRO A 105 26.91 -6.20 4.87
CA PRO A 105 27.28 -5.26 3.80
C PRO A 105 27.07 -5.82 2.40
N GLU A 106 27.33 -7.12 2.19
CA GLU A 106 27.11 -7.81 0.91
C GLU A 106 25.62 -7.93 0.58
N ALA A 107 24.81 -8.30 1.58
CA ALA A 107 23.36 -8.37 1.45
C ALA A 107 22.74 -6.99 1.17
N LEU A 108 23.33 -5.90 1.70
CA LEU A 108 22.80 -4.55 1.56
C LEU A 108 22.69 -4.10 0.09
N ALA A 109 23.65 -4.46 -0.75
CA ALA A 109 23.60 -4.14 -2.19
C ALA A 109 22.39 -4.82 -2.86
N ILE A 110 22.11 -6.08 -2.52
CA ILE A 110 20.96 -6.82 -3.01
C ILE A 110 19.67 -6.20 -2.48
N VAL A 111 19.60 -5.88 -1.18
CA VAL A 111 18.45 -5.21 -0.55
C VAL A 111 18.09 -3.94 -1.32
N ARG A 112 19.04 -3.05 -1.55
CA ARG A 112 18.83 -1.78 -2.27
C ARG A 112 18.28 -2.02 -3.68
N ARG A 113 18.87 -2.96 -4.43
CA ARG A 113 18.43 -3.31 -5.78
C ARG A 113 17.00 -3.84 -5.78
N VAL A 114 16.67 -4.76 -4.88
CA VAL A 114 15.34 -5.38 -4.79
C VAL A 114 14.28 -4.33 -4.43
N PHE A 115 14.52 -3.52 -3.42
CA PHE A 115 13.56 -2.47 -3.03
C PHE A 115 13.36 -1.46 -4.15
N HIS A 116 14.43 -1.03 -4.81
CA HIS A 116 14.32 -0.11 -5.95
C HIS A 116 13.51 -0.72 -7.09
N ALA A 117 13.76 -1.97 -7.47
CA ALA A 117 13.03 -2.66 -8.51
C ALA A 117 11.53 -2.84 -8.17
N GLN A 118 11.22 -3.20 -6.92
CA GLN A 118 9.81 -3.34 -6.50
C GLN A 118 9.10 -1.99 -6.43
N ASN A 119 9.77 -0.94 -6.00
CA ASN A 119 9.22 0.41 -6.02
C ASN A 119 8.92 0.88 -7.45
N LEU A 120 9.87 0.68 -8.37
CA LEU A 120 9.69 1.04 -9.77
C LEU A 120 8.51 0.28 -10.39
N LYS A 121 8.40 -1.03 -10.16
CA LYS A 121 7.29 -1.86 -10.62
C LYS A 121 5.93 -1.32 -10.13
N LEU A 122 5.84 -0.91 -8.86
CA LEU A 122 4.62 -0.32 -8.32
C LEU A 122 4.30 1.03 -8.96
N VAL A 123 5.30 1.90 -9.12
CA VAL A 123 5.13 3.21 -9.76
C VAL A 123 4.68 3.08 -11.22
N GLU A 124 5.28 2.17 -11.99
CA GLU A 124 4.88 1.89 -13.37
C GLU A 124 3.45 1.36 -13.47
N ALA A 125 3.03 0.54 -12.53
CA ALA A 125 1.67 0.01 -12.48
C ALA A 125 0.60 1.05 -12.08
N LEU A 126 1.01 2.19 -11.51
CA LEU A 126 0.12 3.29 -11.12
C LEU A 126 0.01 4.40 -12.18
N GLN A 127 0.80 4.34 -13.26
CA GLN A 127 0.79 5.30 -14.38
C GLN A 127 -0.23 4.93 -15.45
#